data_1cd05fdc79304f9be72c42a7ea50e28f
#
_entry.id   1cd05fdc79304f9be72c42a7ea50e28f
#
_cell.length_a   1.000
_cell.length_b   1.000
_cell.length_c   1.000
_cell.angle_alpha   90.00
_cell.angle_beta   90.00
_cell.angle_gamma   90.00
#
_symmetry.space_group_name_H-M   'P 1'
#
loop_
_entity.id
_entity.type
_entity.pdbx_description
1 polymer ?
#
loop_
_entity_poly.entity_id
_entity_poly.type
_entity_poly.pdbx_seq_one_letter_code
_entity_poly.pdbx_strand_id
1 'polypeptide(L)'
;YPSGEELAQIAGMSPARYQLAFRKYYGTTPYEYLKEMRLNQALFLLKNSDYGIATIAAKVGYHNSGHFAKLFKNAYGMGPREYRMVQGIK
;
A
#
# COMPACT_ATOMS: atom_id res chain seq x y z
N TYR A 1 -8.27 2.59 -4.99
CA TYR A 1 -8.61 1.41 -4.17
C TYR A 1 -9.80 1.73 -3.29
N PRO A 2 -10.79 0.85 -3.22
CA PRO A 2 -11.95 1.06 -2.34
C PRO A 2 -11.55 0.95 -0.87
N SER A 3 -12.28 1.66 -0.02
CA SER A 3 -12.11 1.54 1.43
C SER A 3 -12.67 0.22 1.94
N GLY A 4 -12.37 -0.14 3.20
CA GLY A 4 -12.95 -1.32 3.83
C GLY A 4 -14.47 -1.26 3.88
N GLU A 5 -15.04 -0.06 4.09
CA GLU A 5 -16.47 0.13 4.09
C GLU A 5 -17.10 -0.07 2.71
N GLU A 6 -16.45 0.43 1.67
CA GLU A 6 -16.90 0.23 0.30
C GLU A 6 -16.87 -1.25 -0.08
N LEU A 7 -15.82 -1.95 0.30
CA LEU A 7 -15.72 -3.39 0.06
C LEU A 7 -16.81 -4.15 0.82
N ALA A 8 -17.11 -3.75 2.05
CA ALA A 8 -18.16 -4.37 2.85
C ALA A 8 -19.53 -4.16 2.22
N GLN A 9 -19.80 -2.96 1.69
CA GLN A 9 -21.05 -2.67 0.99
C GLN A 9 -21.20 -3.54 -0.27
N ILE A 10 -20.14 -3.70 -1.02
CA ILE A 10 -20.13 -4.55 -2.21
C ILE A 10 -20.42 -5.99 -1.84
N ALA A 11 -19.86 -6.46 -0.72
CA ALA A 11 -20.06 -7.82 -0.23
C ALA A 11 -21.42 -8.02 0.46
N GLY A 12 -22.20 -6.95 0.70
CA GLY A 12 -23.48 -7.03 1.39
C GLY A 12 -23.38 -7.30 2.88
N MET A 13 -22.23 -6.99 3.50
CA MET A 13 -21.98 -7.19 4.93
C MET A 13 -21.80 -5.87 5.64
N SER A 14 -22.04 -5.84 6.96
CA SER A 14 -21.62 -4.69 7.77
C SER A 14 -20.08 -4.60 7.78
N PRO A 15 -19.50 -3.40 7.90
CA PRO A 15 -18.04 -3.26 7.92
C PRO A 15 -17.35 -4.14 8.97
N ALA A 16 -17.91 -4.23 10.18
CA ALA A 16 -17.32 -5.04 11.25
C ALA A 16 -17.34 -6.52 10.89
N ARG A 17 -18.46 -7.00 10.36
CA ARG A 17 -18.59 -8.40 9.96
C ARG A 17 -17.70 -8.75 8.79
N TYR A 18 -17.58 -7.85 7.84
CA TYR A 18 -16.69 -8.03 6.69
C TYR A 18 -15.23 -8.12 7.14
N GLN A 19 -14.81 -7.25 8.06
CA GLN A 19 -13.44 -7.27 8.57
C GLN A 19 -13.12 -8.58 9.29
N LEU A 20 -14.05 -9.10 10.08
CA LEU A 20 -13.87 -10.38 10.76
C LEU A 20 -13.72 -11.52 9.76
N ALA A 21 -14.58 -11.56 8.75
CA ALA A 21 -14.53 -12.58 7.71
C ALA A 21 -13.24 -12.49 6.91
N PHE A 22 -12.85 -11.27 6.54
CA PHE A 22 -11.62 -11.03 5.79
C PHE A 22 -10.39 -11.49 6.58
N ARG A 23 -10.34 -11.14 7.85
CA ARG A 23 -9.22 -11.54 8.73
C ARG A 23 -9.12 -13.06 8.85
N LYS A 24 -10.27 -13.73 8.90
CA LYS A 24 -10.32 -15.18 9.00
C LYS A 24 -9.75 -15.86 7.75
N TYR A 25 -10.03 -15.31 6.57
CA TYR A 25 -9.57 -15.87 5.30
C TYR A 25 -8.13 -15.50 4.97
N TYR A 26 -7.76 -14.23 5.21
CA TYR A 26 -6.47 -13.70 4.76
C TYR A 26 -5.48 -13.45 5.89
N GLY A 27 -5.89 -13.65 7.14
CA GLY A 27 -5.01 -13.43 8.29
C GLY A 27 -4.75 -11.97 8.62
N THR A 28 -5.42 -11.04 7.93
CA THR A 28 -5.21 -9.60 8.11
C THR A 28 -6.51 -8.84 7.83
N THR A 29 -6.57 -7.55 8.21
CA THR A 29 -7.72 -6.72 7.91
C THR A 29 -7.68 -6.24 6.46
N PRO A 30 -8.83 -5.83 5.88
CA PRO A 30 -8.85 -5.25 4.54
C PRO A 30 -7.92 -4.06 4.39
N TYR A 31 -7.84 -3.20 5.41
CA TYR A 31 -6.95 -2.04 5.40
C TYR A 31 -5.49 -2.47 5.28
N GLU A 32 -5.06 -3.40 6.12
CA GLU A 32 -3.68 -3.90 6.11
C GLU A 32 -3.35 -4.59 4.80
N TYR A 33 -4.27 -5.37 4.27
CA TYR A 33 -4.11 -6.05 3.01
C TYR A 33 -3.91 -5.07 1.85
N LEU A 34 -4.76 -4.05 1.77
CA LEU A 34 -4.65 -3.02 0.74
C LEU A 34 -3.36 -2.21 0.88
N LYS A 35 -2.97 -1.92 2.13
CA LYS A 35 -1.72 -1.21 2.38
C LYS A 35 -0.52 -2.01 1.87
N GLU A 36 -0.47 -3.30 2.15
CA GLU A 36 0.60 -4.16 1.67
C GLU A 36 0.62 -4.24 0.14
N MET A 37 -0.53 -4.35 -0.49
CA MET A 37 -0.62 -4.36 -1.95
C MET A 37 -0.08 -3.06 -2.55
N ARG A 38 -0.47 -1.92 -1.99
CA ARG A 38 0.00 -0.62 -2.45
C ARG A 38 1.50 -0.46 -2.30
N LEU A 39 2.04 -0.86 -1.15
CA LEU A 39 3.47 -0.76 -0.90
C LEU A 39 4.27 -1.73 -1.77
N ASN A 40 3.77 -2.94 -2.00
CA ASN A 40 4.42 -3.89 -2.91
C ASN A 40 4.45 -3.37 -4.33
N GLN A 41 3.38 -2.72 -4.78
CA GLN A 41 3.33 -2.11 -6.09
C GLN A 41 4.31 -0.94 -6.19
N ALA A 42 4.47 -0.18 -5.10
CA ALA A 42 5.46 0.88 -5.04
C ALA A 42 6.88 0.33 -5.14
N LEU A 43 7.18 -0.78 -4.47
CA LEU A 43 8.47 -1.45 -4.61
C LEU A 43 8.78 -1.78 -6.08
N PHE A 44 7.80 -2.35 -6.75
CA PHE A 44 7.95 -2.68 -8.17
C PHE A 44 8.25 -1.45 -9.01
N LEU A 45 7.52 -0.36 -8.81
CA LEU A 45 7.72 0.87 -9.56
C LEU A 45 9.06 1.54 -9.23
N LEU A 46 9.48 1.50 -7.98
CA LEU A 46 10.79 2.04 -7.59
C LEU A 46 11.93 1.31 -8.28
N LYS A 47 11.79 0.02 -8.46
CA LYS A 47 12.81 -0.84 -9.05
C LYS A 47 12.76 -0.80 -10.58
N ASN A 48 11.59 -0.68 -11.18
CA ASN A 48 11.39 -0.91 -12.61
C ASN A 48 10.95 0.32 -13.40
N SER A 49 10.94 1.50 -12.78
CA SER A 49 10.57 2.73 -13.47
C SER A 49 11.42 3.91 -13.01
N ASP A 50 11.36 5.00 -13.77
CA ASP A 50 12.03 6.26 -13.46
C ASP A 50 11.08 7.27 -12.82
N TYR A 51 9.88 6.85 -12.44
CA TYR A 51 8.91 7.75 -11.82
C TYR A 51 9.46 8.36 -10.54
N GLY A 52 9.17 9.64 -10.33
CA GLY A 52 9.49 10.30 -9.06
C GLY A 52 8.69 9.69 -7.90
N ILE A 53 9.18 9.89 -6.68
CA ILE A 53 8.52 9.32 -5.49
C ILE A 53 7.08 9.80 -5.36
N ALA A 54 6.82 11.10 -5.59
CA ALA A 54 5.46 11.63 -5.53
C ALA A 54 4.56 11.00 -6.58
N THR A 55 5.07 10.75 -7.77
CA THR A 55 4.33 10.11 -8.85
C THR A 55 3.99 8.67 -8.48
N ILE A 56 4.94 7.93 -7.92
CA ILE A 56 4.71 6.56 -7.47
C ILE A 56 3.65 6.54 -6.36
N ALA A 57 3.75 7.44 -5.39
CA ALA A 57 2.76 7.54 -4.31
C ALA A 57 1.36 7.72 -4.88
N ALA A 58 1.18 8.63 -5.83
CA ALA A 58 -0.10 8.87 -6.46
C ALA A 58 -0.60 7.65 -7.24
N LYS A 59 0.29 6.98 -7.97
CA LYS A 59 -0.08 5.80 -8.77
C LYS A 59 -0.55 4.64 -7.91
N VAL A 60 0.01 4.48 -6.72
CA VAL A 60 -0.40 3.39 -5.81
C VAL A 60 -1.51 3.80 -4.85
N GLY A 61 -2.05 5.01 -4.99
CA GLY A 61 -3.26 5.43 -4.28
C GLY A 61 -3.03 6.32 -3.06
N TYR A 62 -1.85 6.89 -2.88
CA TYR A 62 -1.57 7.83 -1.78
C TYR A 62 -1.49 9.26 -2.32
N HIS A 63 -2.30 10.14 -1.75
CA HIS A 63 -2.34 11.55 -2.18
C HIS A 63 -1.19 12.37 -1.62
N ASN A 64 -0.61 11.94 -0.51
CA ASN A 64 0.46 12.65 0.18
C ASN A 64 1.72 11.80 0.15
N SER A 65 2.75 12.29 -0.56
CA SER A 65 4.00 11.56 -0.70
C SER A 65 4.77 11.43 0.61
N GLY A 66 4.64 12.41 1.51
CA GLY A 66 5.24 12.33 2.84
C GLY A 66 4.64 11.22 3.69
N HIS A 67 3.31 11.09 3.64
CA HIS A 67 2.62 10.00 4.32
C HIS A 67 3.01 8.65 3.74
N PHE A 68 3.04 8.55 2.43
CA PHE A 68 3.49 7.35 1.73
C PHE A 68 4.92 6.96 2.15
N ALA A 69 5.83 7.93 2.15
CA ALA A 69 7.23 7.67 2.53
C ALA A 69 7.34 7.16 3.96
N LYS A 70 6.54 7.70 4.87
CA LYS A 70 6.52 7.26 6.27
C LYS A 70 6.02 5.82 6.39
N LEU A 71 4.93 5.49 5.70
CA LEU A 71 4.40 4.13 5.69
C LEU A 71 5.41 3.15 5.08
N PHE A 72 6.05 3.55 4.00
CA PHE A 72 7.07 2.73 3.34
C PHE A 72 8.24 2.45 4.29
N LYS A 73 8.74 3.48 4.94
CA LYS A 73 9.85 3.33 5.89
C LYS A 73 9.47 2.41 7.06
N ASN A 74 8.27 2.56 7.59
CA ASN A 74 7.80 1.70 8.67
C ASN A 74 7.68 0.24 8.24
N ALA A 75 7.31 -0.01 7.00
CA ALA A 75 7.14 -1.37 6.49
C ALA A 75 8.47 -2.04 6.11
N TYR A 76 9.41 -1.29 5.56
CA TYR A 76 10.63 -1.86 4.97
C TYR A 76 11.93 -1.41 5.61
N GLY A 77 11.87 -0.56 6.61
CA GLY A 77 13.06 -0.10 7.35
C GLY A 77 13.84 1.02 6.68
N MET A 78 13.49 1.41 5.45
CA MET A 78 14.11 2.54 4.75
C MET A 78 13.07 3.25 3.90
N GLY A 79 13.28 4.54 3.65
CA GLY A 79 12.38 5.32 2.82
C GLY A 79 12.44 4.91 1.34
N PRO A 80 11.44 5.30 0.54
CA PRO A 80 11.42 4.93 -0.88
C PRO A 80 12.59 5.48 -1.66
N ARG A 81 13.06 6.68 -1.32
CA ARG A 81 14.22 7.27 -1.97
C ARG A 81 15.49 6.49 -1.66
N GLU A 82 15.69 6.13 -0.40
CA GLU A 82 16.83 5.32 0.02
C GLU A 82 16.81 3.97 -0.65
N TYR A 83 15.63 3.35 -0.69
CA TYR A 83 15.44 2.06 -1.35
C TYR A 83 15.85 2.13 -2.82
N ARG A 84 15.41 3.19 -3.53
CA ARG A 84 15.75 3.37 -4.94
C ARG A 84 17.24 3.54 -5.13
N MET A 85 17.90 4.29 -4.26
CA MET A 85 19.36 4.48 -4.33
C MET A 85 20.09 3.15 -4.19
N VAL A 86 19.66 2.31 -3.26
CA VAL A 86 20.29 1.00 -3.04
C VAL A 86 20.05 0.09 -4.23
N GLN A 87 18.84 0.08 -4.79
CA GLN A 87 18.45 -0.80 -5.89
C GLN A 87 18.87 -0.26 -7.25
N GLY A 88 19.00 1.05 -7.38
CA GLY A 88 19.29 1.70 -8.65
C GLY A 88 20.75 1.78 -9.01
N ILE A 89 21.64 1.41 -8.10
CA ILE A 89 23.07 1.38 -8.37
C ILE A 89 23.38 0.09 -9.14
N LYS A 90 23.53 0.26 -10.41
CA LYS A 90 23.87 -0.85 -11.29
C LYS A 90 25.14 -0.58 -12.02
#